data_7fca3a5498efbc5ccee29cbe5c548864
#
_entry.id   7fca3a5498efbc5ccee29cbe5c548864
#
_cell.length_a   1.000
_cell.length_b   1.000
_cell.length_c   1.000
_cell.angle_alpha   90.00
_cell.angle_beta   90.00
_cell.angle_gamma   90.00
#
_symmetry.space_group_name_H-M   'P 1'
#
loop_
_entity.id
_entity.type
_entity.pdbx_description
1 polymer ?
#
loop_
_entity_poly.entity_id
_entity_poly.type
_entity_poly.pdbx_seq_one_letter_code
_entity_poly.pdbx_strand_id
1 'polypeptide(L)'
;MELEVDVSEREEGTYEHEDNRLRGVLLLLASLWQLIRGEDQRGRKVRWLLNLLRPYRKQLVLMFGALLVATGATLAPPALAGLSTAEVASADASYGRLTLIVAGFLGTGLLLWGSSYVQTYLVGWVGQRALQDLRLRIFNHLQEMSIGFFTRNRPGVLISRITNDVDALDQLISTGVVTLFQSTLTLLGVVIIMLFLDVGLALVVFLTFPLLAIASIVFRIVATSAYRITRERIADVTAYLQESLSGIRVVRTFSQEERHVARMGELNELNRQANMKTVYLNASYFPAVELLSAIGTAVILLFGGYQALELTGDARAEQIGVVVAFVGYLATFFDPIQQLSQLYTTYQQGMAALDKIFDLLDT
;
A
#
# COMPACT_ATOMS: atom_id res chain seq x y z
N MET A 1 -7.01 -53.18 -22.38
CA MET A 1 -8.22 -52.57 -21.86
C MET A 1 -7.83 -51.68 -20.68
N GLU A 2 -6.87 -50.76 -20.91
CA GLU A 2 -6.31 -49.86 -19.87
C GLU A 2 -5.74 -48.56 -20.46
N LEU A 3 -6.36 -47.96 -21.47
CA LEU A 3 -5.89 -46.70 -22.10
C LEU A 3 -7.02 -45.69 -22.43
N GLU A 4 -8.23 -45.90 -21.91
CA GLU A 4 -9.36 -44.98 -22.23
C GLU A 4 -9.89 -44.13 -21.06
N VAL A 5 -9.25 -44.19 -19.87
CA VAL A 5 -9.71 -43.47 -18.67
C VAL A 5 -9.01 -42.13 -18.47
N ASP A 6 -7.92 -41.82 -19.22
CA ASP A 6 -7.07 -40.63 -18.92
C ASP A 6 -7.40 -39.37 -19.74
N VAL A 7 -8.39 -39.38 -20.63
CA VAL A 7 -8.75 -38.20 -21.43
C VAL A 7 -9.93 -37.41 -20.84
N SER A 8 -10.87 -38.11 -20.17
CA SER A 8 -12.04 -37.46 -19.58
C SER A 8 -11.70 -36.64 -18.28
N GLU A 9 -10.76 -37.14 -17.48
CA GLU A 9 -10.30 -36.41 -16.27
C GLU A 9 -9.48 -35.16 -16.59
N ARG A 10 -8.84 -35.06 -17.77
CA ARG A 10 -8.12 -33.85 -18.18
C ARG A 10 -9.03 -32.77 -18.72
N GLU A 11 -10.15 -33.07 -19.31
CA GLU A 11 -11.11 -32.07 -19.80
C GLU A 11 -11.96 -31.50 -18.69
N GLU A 12 -12.40 -32.27 -17.69
CA GLU A 12 -13.13 -31.75 -16.53
C GLU A 12 -12.27 -30.81 -15.66
N GLY A 13 -10.97 -31.11 -15.50
CA GLY A 13 -10.05 -30.23 -14.74
C GLY A 13 -9.80 -28.88 -15.40
N THR A 14 -10.00 -28.75 -16.72
CA THR A 14 -9.74 -27.50 -17.46
C THR A 14 -10.95 -26.54 -17.36
N TYR A 15 -12.17 -27.06 -17.38
CA TYR A 15 -13.40 -26.26 -17.24
C TYR A 15 -13.64 -25.77 -15.80
N GLU A 16 -13.27 -26.55 -14.78
CA GLU A 16 -13.31 -26.11 -13.38
C GLU A 16 -12.31 -24.98 -13.09
N HIS A 17 -11.18 -24.92 -13.80
CA HIS A 17 -10.17 -23.89 -13.61
C HIS A 17 -10.54 -22.55 -14.24
N GLU A 18 -11.29 -22.53 -15.34
CA GLU A 18 -11.77 -21.27 -15.97
C GLU A 18 -12.94 -20.65 -15.20
N ASP A 19 -13.87 -21.44 -14.69
CA ASP A 19 -15.01 -20.95 -13.90
C ASP A 19 -14.55 -20.36 -12.56
N ASN A 20 -13.50 -20.91 -11.95
CA ASN A 20 -12.88 -20.35 -10.75
C ASN A 20 -12.13 -19.02 -10.98
N ARG A 21 -11.63 -18.76 -12.20
CA ARG A 21 -10.96 -17.48 -12.54
C ARG A 21 -11.98 -16.34 -12.72
N LEU A 22 -13.08 -16.60 -13.39
CA LEU A 22 -14.17 -15.63 -13.56
C LEU A 22 -14.90 -15.36 -12.24
N ARG A 23 -15.10 -16.38 -11.38
CA ARG A 23 -15.59 -16.22 -10.02
C ARG A 23 -14.66 -15.38 -9.15
N GLY A 24 -13.32 -15.49 -9.31
CA GLY A 24 -12.35 -14.65 -8.62
C GLY A 24 -12.48 -13.16 -8.96
N VAL A 25 -12.67 -12.82 -10.23
CA VAL A 25 -12.87 -11.44 -10.68
C VAL A 25 -14.25 -10.91 -10.24
N LEU A 26 -15.30 -11.73 -10.32
CA LEU A 26 -16.63 -11.39 -9.84
C LEU A 26 -16.67 -11.24 -8.31
N LEU A 27 -15.91 -12.05 -7.56
CA LEU A 27 -15.76 -11.90 -6.12
C LEU A 27 -14.97 -10.65 -5.74
N LEU A 28 -14.00 -10.21 -6.55
CA LEU A 28 -13.30 -8.93 -6.36
C LEU A 28 -14.20 -7.73 -6.67
N LEU A 29 -15.00 -7.79 -7.73
CA LEU A 29 -16.00 -6.77 -8.03
C LEU A 29 -17.13 -6.76 -6.98
N ALA A 30 -17.55 -7.94 -6.53
CA ALA A 30 -18.51 -8.08 -5.44
C ALA A 30 -17.94 -7.61 -4.09
N SER A 31 -16.65 -7.84 -3.80
CA SER A 31 -16.01 -7.33 -2.59
C SER A 31 -15.81 -5.82 -2.62
N LEU A 32 -15.51 -5.24 -3.79
CA LEU A 32 -15.50 -3.79 -4.00
C LEU A 32 -16.93 -3.21 -3.88
N TRP A 33 -17.92 -3.91 -4.40
CA TRP A 33 -19.31 -3.50 -4.30
C TRP A 33 -19.87 -3.66 -2.87
N GLN A 34 -19.45 -4.69 -2.13
CA GLN A 34 -19.73 -4.87 -0.70
C GLN A 34 -19.00 -3.83 0.17
N LEU A 35 -17.82 -3.37 -0.23
CA LEU A 35 -17.12 -2.23 0.40
C LEU A 35 -17.89 -0.92 0.23
N ILE A 36 -18.54 -0.72 -0.91
CA ILE A 36 -19.35 0.47 -1.21
C ILE A 36 -20.75 0.38 -0.56
N ARG A 37 -21.31 -0.82 -0.41
CA ARG A 37 -22.67 -1.06 0.14
C ARG A 37 -22.66 -1.43 1.63
N GLY A 38 -21.58 -1.07 2.34
CA GLY A 38 -21.29 -1.35 3.75
C GLY A 38 -22.48 -1.76 4.61
N GLU A 39 -22.46 -3.02 5.06
CA GLU A 39 -23.32 -3.48 6.13
C GLU A 39 -23.28 -2.50 7.31
N ASP A 40 -24.41 -2.26 7.93
CA ASP A 40 -24.68 -1.33 9.03
C ASP A 40 -23.66 -1.39 10.19
N GLN A 41 -23.01 -2.52 10.39
CA GLN A 41 -21.97 -2.73 11.41
C GLN A 41 -20.64 -2.02 11.07
N ARG A 42 -20.17 -2.04 9.81
CA ARG A 42 -18.92 -1.35 9.41
C ARG A 42 -19.07 0.16 9.51
N GLY A 43 -20.22 0.69 9.12
CA GLY A 43 -20.54 2.11 9.25
C GLY A 43 -20.54 2.59 10.71
N ARG A 44 -21.02 1.78 11.67
CA ARG A 44 -20.95 2.08 13.11
C ARG A 44 -19.52 2.14 13.60
N LYS A 45 -18.65 1.20 13.20
CA LYS A 45 -17.25 1.12 13.62
C LYS A 45 -16.43 2.31 13.11
N VAL A 46 -16.60 2.67 11.84
CA VAL A 46 -15.95 3.85 11.26
C VAL A 46 -16.45 5.14 11.94
N ARG A 47 -17.75 5.27 12.18
CA ARG A 47 -18.34 6.42 12.90
C ARG A 47 -17.81 6.53 14.33
N TRP A 48 -17.61 5.41 15.01
CA TRP A 48 -17.02 5.38 16.34
C TRP A 48 -15.57 5.84 16.31
N LEU A 49 -14.76 5.36 15.35
CA LEU A 49 -13.39 5.80 15.15
C LEU A 49 -13.31 7.31 14.89
N LEU A 50 -14.22 7.83 14.06
CA LEU A 50 -14.33 9.28 13.82
C LEU A 50 -14.74 10.04 15.09
N ASN A 51 -15.61 9.47 15.92
CA ASN A 51 -15.98 10.06 17.20
C ASN A 51 -14.81 10.07 18.21
N LEU A 52 -13.93 9.06 18.18
CA LEU A 52 -12.70 9.04 18.98
C LEU A 52 -11.76 10.18 18.59
N LEU A 53 -11.71 10.51 17.29
CA LEU A 53 -10.88 11.61 16.75
C LEU A 53 -11.53 13.00 16.88
N ARG A 54 -12.83 13.07 17.17
CA ARG A 54 -13.60 14.33 17.24
C ARG A 54 -13.03 15.39 18.20
N PRO A 55 -12.47 15.07 19.38
CA PRO A 55 -11.84 16.05 20.25
C PRO A 55 -10.65 16.76 19.58
N TYR A 56 -9.99 16.12 18.64
CA TYR A 56 -8.77 16.58 17.96
C TYR A 56 -9.02 17.24 16.60
N ARG A 57 -10.28 17.64 16.32
CA ARG A 57 -10.69 18.19 15.00
C ARG A 57 -9.85 19.36 14.50
N LYS A 58 -9.36 20.24 15.39
CA LYS A 58 -8.51 21.38 15.01
C LYS A 58 -7.16 20.90 14.47
N GLN A 59 -6.55 19.95 15.16
CA GLN A 59 -5.29 19.34 14.78
C GLN A 59 -5.44 18.54 13.47
N LEU A 60 -6.56 17.83 13.32
CA LEU A 60 -6.88 17.10 12.08
C LEU A 60 -7.02 18.06 10.89
N VAL A 61 -7.73 19.18 11.03
CA VAL A 61 -7.85 20.19 9.96
C VAL A 61 -6.47 20.74 9.59
N LEU A 62 -5.64 21.06 10.57
CA LEU A 62 -4.28 21.55 10.32
C LEU A 62 -3.42 20.48 9.65
N MET A 63 -3.53 19.22 10.09
CA MET A 63 -2.85 18.06 9.50
C MET A 63 -3.25 17.86 8.03
N PHE A 64 -4.55 17.87 7.72
CA PHE A 64 -5.03 17.76 6.34
C PHE A 64 -4.64 18.98 5.50
N GLY A 65 -4.63 20.18 6.08
CA GLY A 65 -4.09 21.38 5.43
C GLY A 65 -2.61 21.23 5.07
N ALA A 66 -1.80 20.77 6.01
CA ALA A 66 -0.38 20.49 5.77
C ALA A 66 -0.18 19.39 4.72
N LEU A 67 -1.03 18.35 4.72
CA LEU A 67 -1.03 17.28 3.72
C LEU A 67 -1.33 17.81 2.32
N LEU A 68 -2.31 18.71 2.17
CA LEU A 68 -2.63 19.35 0.89
C LEU A 68 -1.44 20.18 0.38
N VAL A 69 -0.82 20.97 1.26
CA VAL A 69 0.37 21.76 0.91
C VAL A 69 1.54 20.85 0.54
N ALA A 70 1.79 19.78 1.30
CA ALA A 70 2.85 18.81 1.01
C ALA A 70 2.61 18.13 -0.34
N THR A 71 1.37 17.71 -0.63
CA THR A 71 1.02 17.09 -1.92
C THR A 71 1.21 18.06 -3.08
N GLY A 72 0.77 19.32 -2.93
CA GLY A 72 1.00 20.36 -3.93
C GLY A 72 2.49 20.64 -4.17
N ALA A 73 3.27 20.70 -3.08
CA ALA A 73 4.72 20.86 -3.16
C ALA A 73 5.43 19.65 -3.80
N THR A 74 4.90 18.43 -3.65
CA THR A 74 5.42 17.22 -4.31
C THR A 74 5.13 17.23 -5.82
N LEU A 75 4.04 17.86 -6.24
CA LEU A 75 3.66 17.95 -7.66
C LEU A 75 4.35 19.08 -8.43
N ALA A 76 4.95 20.04 -7.73
CA ALA A 76 5.59 21.19 -8.38
C ALA A 76 6.96 20.88 -9.05
N PRO A 77 7.85 20.03 -8.51
CA PRO A 77 9.18 19.79 -9.06
C PRO A 77 9.19 19.35 -10.54
N PRO A 78 8.36 18.41 -11.00
CA PRO A 78 8.34 18.04 -12.42
C PRO A 78 7.97 19.20 -13.35
N ALA A 79 6.99 20.03 -12.95
CA ALA A 79 6.61 21.22 -13.72
C ALA A 79 7.75 22.25 -13.77
N LEU A 80 8.39 22.52 -12.63
CA LEU A 80 9.51 23.44 -12.57
C LEU A 80 10.74 22.95 -13.34
N ALA A 81 10.99 21.63 -13.35
CA ALA A 81 12.03 21.03 -14.18
C ALA A 81 11.72 21.21 -15.68
N GLY A 82 10.46 21.01 -16.08
CA GLY A 82 10.01 21.30 -17.44
C GLY A 82 10.20 22.77 -17.81
N LEU A 83 9.76 23.72 -16.96
CA LEU A 83 9.93 25.16 -17.18
C LEU A 83 11.40 25.56 -17.26
N SER A 84 12.27 25.01 -16.41
CA SER A 84 13.71 25.30 -16.46
C SER A 84 14.34 24.81 -17.77
N THR A 85 13.93 23.64 -18.26
CA THR A 85 14.41 23.09 -19.54
C THR A 85 13.91 23.92 -20.72
N ALA A 86 12.64 24.34 -20.69
CA ALA A 86 12.07 25.22 -21.70
C ALA A 86 12.80 26.57 -21.76
N GLU A 87 13.11 27.18 -20.61
CA GLU A 87 13.84 28.44 -20.55
C GLU A 87 15.27 28.31 -21.13
N VAL A 88 15.98 27.23 -20.78
CA VAL A 88 17.35 26.98 -21.30
C VAL A 88 17.34 26.70 -22.80
N ALA A 89 16.30 26.07 -23.33
CA ALA A 89 16.15 25.73 -24.73
C ALA A 89 15.60 26.91 -25.59
N SER A 90 15.06 27.97 -24.96
CA SER A 90 14.52 29.14 -25.66
C SER A 90 15.63 30.01 -26.27
N ALA A 91 15.30 30.70 -27.35
CA ALA A 91 16.23 31.62 -28.03
C ALA A 91 16.53 32.89 -27.15
N ASP A 92 15.53 33.27 -26.32
CA ASP A 92 15.61 34.43 -25.42
C ASP A 92 15.85 34.00 -23.93
N ALA A 93 16.70 33.00 -23.72
CA ALA A 93 17.03 32.52 -22.39
C ALA A 93 17.55 33.63 -21.48
N SER A 94 16.94 33.80 -20.30
CA SER A 94 17.29 34.85 -19.35
C SER A 94 17.79 34.27 -18.03
N TYR A 95 18.98 34.67 -17.60
CA TYR A 95 19.50 34.31 -16.27
C TYR A 95 18.54 34.67 -15.14
N GLY A 96 17.80 35.78 -15.26
CA GLY A 96 16.81 36.22 -14.27
C GLY A 96 15.63 35.25 -14.16
N ARG A 97 15.06 34.78 -15.28
CA ARG A 97 13.96 33.81 -15.30
C ARG A 97 14.42 32.45 -14.78
N LEU A 98 15.60 31.98 -15.22
CA LEU A 98 16.15 30.72 -14.72
C LEU A 98 16.40 30.77 -13.22
N THR A 99 16.96 31.88 -12.70
CA THR A 99 17.18 32.07 -11.26
C THR A 99 15.86 32.06 -10.48
N LEU A 100 14.79 32.64 -11.02
CA LEU A 100 13.46 32.63 -10.41
C LEU A 100 12.88 31.20 -10.34
N ILE A 101 13.03 30.41 -11.43
CA ILE A 101 12.58 29.01 -11.47
C ILE A 101 13.35 28.17 -10.46
N VAL A 102 14.66 28.32 -10.38
CA VAL A 102 15.52 27.62 -9.39
C VAL A 102 15.16 28.05 -7.96
N ALA A 103 14.92 29.33 -7.71
CA ALA A 103 14.43 29.81 -6.42
C ALA A 103 13.04 29.22 -6.08
N GLY A 104 12.16 29.11 -7.07
CA GLY A 104 10.88 28.39 -6.93
C GLY A 104 11.06 26.93 -6.57
N PHE A 105 12.02 26.24 -7.21
CA PHE A 105 12.34 24.85 -6.91
C PHE A 105 12.83 24.67 -5.46
N LEU A 106 13.73 25.54 -5.00
CA LEU A 106 14.17 25.55 -3.60
C LEU A 106 13.03 25.91 -2.64
N GLY A 107 12.17 26.86 -3.04
CA GLY A 107 10.98 27.25 -2.28
C GLY A 107 9.99 26.09 -2.10
N THR A 108 9.73 25.31 -3.17
CA THR A 108 8.88 24.11 -3.07
C THR A 108 9.52 23.02 -2.22
N GLY A 109 10.85 22.87 -2.25
CA GLY A 109 11.58 21.97 -1.35
C GLY A 109 11.43 22.35 0.11
N LEU A 110 11.56 23.63 0.43
CA LEU A 110 11.36 24.16 1.80
C LEU A 110 9.90 24.01 2.25
N LEU A 111 8.94 24.28 1.37
CA LEU A 111 7.51 24.08 1.64
C LEU A 111 7.20 22.60 1.88
N LEU A 112 7.75 21.70 1.07
CA LEU A 112 7.60 20.26 1.25
C LEU A 112 8.19 19.80 2.59
N TRP A 113 9.39 20.24 2.93
CA TRP A 113 10.02 19.95 4.21
C TRP A 113 9.20 20.43 5.39
N GLY A 114 8.78 21.70 5.39
CA GLY A 114 8.01 22.29 6.48
C GLY A 114 6.62 21.66 6.63
N SER A 115 5.89 21.47 5.51
CA SER A 115 4.56 20.86 5.54
C SER A 115 4.61 19.37 5.94
N SER A 116 5.61 18.61 5.48
CA SER A 116 5.82 17.23 5.88
C SER A 116 6.19 17.10 7.36
N TYR A 117 7.01 18.02 7.88
CA TYR A 117 7.30 18.07 9.32
C TYR A 117 6.03 18.29 10.14
N VAL A 118 5.23 19.30 9.79
CA VAL A 118 3.97 19.61 10.49
C VAL A 118 2.99 18.44 10.39
N GLN A 119 2.85 17.86 9.20
CA GLN A 119 1.99 16.70 8.95
C GLN A 119 2.40 15.51 9.82
N THR A 120 3.68 15.09 9.76
CA THR A 120 4.19 13.94 10.50
C THR A 120 4.06 14.13 12.00
N TYR A 121 4.40 15.32 12.51
CA TYR A 121 4.26 15.67 13.91
C TYR A 121 2.80 15.59 14.38
N LEU A 122 1.86 16.19 13.63
CA LEU A 122 0.45 16.20 14.00
C LEU A 122 -0.18 14.81 13.90
N VAL A 123 0.18 14.02 12.89
CA VAL A 123 -0.25 12.61 12.76
C VAL A 123 0.17 11.82 13.99
N GLY A 124 1.45 11.87 14.35
CA GLY A 124 1.97 11.19 15.52
C GLY A 124 1.33 11.68 16.81
N TRP A 125 1.18 13.00 16.98
CA TRP A 125 0.58 13.58 18.17
C TRP A 125 -0.90 13.18 18.34
N VAL A 126 -1.70 13.29 17.27
CA VAL A 126 -3.13 12.92 17.30
C VAL A 126 -3.27 11.40 17.51
N GLY A 127 -2.47 10.60 16.79
CA GLY A 127 -2.44 9.14 16.94
C GLY A 127 -2.19 8.74 18.40
N GLN A 128 -1.07 9.20 18.98
CA GLN A 128 -0.70 8.83 20.36
C GLN A 128 -1.72 9.31 21.40
N ARG A 129 -2.35 10.46 21.21
CA ARG A 129 -3.42 10.93 22.10
C ARG A 129 -4.69 10.10 21.97
N ALA A 130 -5.11 9.78 20.75
CA ALA A 130 -6.27 8.91 20.53
C ALA A 130 -6.06 7.49 21.10
N LEU A 131 -4.84 6.96 20.99
CA LEU A 131 -4.48 5.67 21.58
C LEU A 131 -4.45 5.72 23.11
N GLN A 132 -3.93 6.79 23.69
CA GLN A 132 -3.97 7.01 25.14
C GLN A 132 -5.42 6.99 25.65
N ASP A 133 -6.30 7.74 25.00
CA ASP A 133 -7.72 7.78 25.35
C ASP A 133 -8.39 6.41 25.21
N LEU A 134 -8.05 5.68 24.14
CA LEU A 134 -8.58 4.34 23.89
C LEU A 134 -8.10 3.35 24.95
N ARG A 135 -6.80 3.32 25.26
CA ARG A 135 -6.26 2.45 26.31
C ARG A 135 -6.91 2.73 27.67
N LEU A 136 -7.10 4.01 28.02
CA LEU A 136 -7.78 4.38 29.25
C LEU A 136 -9.25 3.94 29.27
N ARG A 137 -9.98 4.06 28.16
CA ARG A 137 -11.36 3.57 28.05
C ARG A 137 -11.44 2.04 28.24
N ILE A 138 -10.56 1.30 27.56
CA ILE A 138 -10.52 -0.16 27.68
C ILE A 138 -10.17 -0.54 29.14
N PHE A 139 -9.18 0.12 29.73
CA PHE A 139 -8.77 -0.16 31.11
C PHE A 139 -9.88 0.13 32.11
N ASN A 140 -10.56 1.27 32.00
CA ASN A 140 -11.68 1.62 32.86
C ASN A 140 -12.82 0.61 32.73
N HIS A 141 -13.17 0.21 31.49
CA HIS A 141 -14.19 -0.80 31.25
C HIS A 141 -13.82 -2.15 31.89
N LEU A 142 -12.55 -2.57 31.79
CA LEU A 142 -12.08 -3.78 32.45
C LEU A 142 -12.19 -3.69 34.00
N GLN A 143 -11.98 -2.52 34.61
CA GLN A 143 -12.13 -2.35 36.04
C GLN A 143 -13.59 -2.50 36.52
N GLU A 144 -14.56 -2.26 35.62
CA GLU A 144 -16.00 -2.40 35.91
C GLU A 144 -16.51 -3.84 35.72
N MET A 145 -15.69 -4.73 35.11
CA MET A 145 -16.06 -6.10 34.79
C MET A 145 -16.18 -6.99 36.04
N SER A 146 -17.11 -7.94 35.99
CA SER A 146 -17.30 -8.93 37.04
C SER A 146 -16.11 -9.91 37.14
N ILE A 147 -15.88 -10.48 38.35
CA ILE A 147 -14.86 -11.51 38.56
C ILE A 147 -15.06 -12.70 37.61
N GLY A 148 -16.32 -13.06 37.31
CA GLY A 148 -16.66 -14.14 36.39
C GLY A 148 -16.17 -13.88 34.95
N PHE A 149 -16.02 -12.62 34.54
CA PHE A 149 -15.41 -12.27 33.26
C PHE A 149 -13.92 -12.68 33.21
N PHE A 150 -13.15 -12.37 34.24
CA PHE A 150 -11.72 -12.70 34.32
C PHE A 150 -11.46 -14.20 34.49
N THR A 151 -12.41 -14.96 35.05
CA THR A 151 -12.32 -16.42 35.11
C THR A 151 -12.49 -17.06 33.71
N ARG A 152 -13.30 -16.47 32.84
CA ARG A 152 -13.55 -16.96 31.47
C ARG A 152 -12.52 -16.47 30.45
N ASN A 153 -11.96 -15.29 30.66
CA ASN A 153 -11.02 -14.68 29.75
C ASN A 153 -9.58 -14.74 30.30
N ARG A 154 -8.67 -15.30 29.51
CA ARG A 154 -7.26 -15.40 29.90
C ARG A 154 -6.62 -14.01 29.98
N PRO A 155 -5.90 -13.64 31.06
CA PRO A 155 -5.30 -12.32 31.21
C PRO A 155 -4.39 -11.92 30.04
N GLY A 156 -3.63 -12.87 29.46
CA GLY A 156 -2.76 -12.62 28.32
C GLY A 156 -3.51 -12.15 27.06
N VAL A 157 -4.75 -12.61 26.84
CA VAL A 157 -5.60 -12.16 25.73
C VAL A 157 -6.03 -10.72 25.94
N LEU A 158 -6.42 -10.35 27.17
CA LEU A 158 -6.83 -8.99 27.52
C LEU A 158 -5.67 -8.01 27.40
N ILE A 159 -4.48 -8.39 27.87
CA ILE A 159 -3.26 -7.59 27.71
C ILE A 159 -2.94 -7.40 26.21
N SER A 160 -2.98 -8.46 25.41
CA SER A 160 -2.75 -8.37 23.96
C SER A 160 -3.73 -7.42 23.26
N ARG A 161 -5.00 -7.33 23.72
CA ARG A 161 -5.98 -6.39 23.18
C ARG A 161 -5.62 -4.93 23.46
N ILE A 162 -5.12 -4.64 24.68
CA ILE A 162 -4.73 -3.27 25.06
C ILE A 162 -3.40 -2.85 24.43
N THR A 163 -2.53 -3.79 24.10
CA THR A 163 -1.23 -3.52 23.46
C THR A 163 -1.31 -3.71 21.96
N ASN A 164 -1.26 -4.93 21.45
CA ASN A 164 -1.08 -5.24 20.05
C ASN A 164 -2.27 -4.80 19.17
N ASP A 165 -3.52 -5.00 19.61
CA ASP A 165 -4.67 -4.59 18.80
C ASP A 165 -4.81 -3.06 18.79
N VAL A 166 -4.47 -2.36 19.87
CA VAL A 166 -4.43 -0.89 19.90
C VAL A 166 -3.30 -0.35 19.00
N ASP A 167 -2.12 -0.98 18.97
CA ASP A 167 -1.02 -0.60 18.09
C ASP A 167 -1.35 -0.85 16.60
N ALA A 168 -2.14 -1.90 16.29
CA ALA A 168 -2.65 -2.11 14.94
C ALA A 168 -3.63 -1.00 14.50
N LEU A 169 -4.41 -0.45 15.43
CA LEU A 169 -5.23 0.73 15.17
C LEU A 169 -4.40 1.99 14.96
N ASP A 170 -3.28 2.15 15.67
CA ASP A 170 -2.35 3.27 15.40
C ASP A 170 -1.86 3.25 13.96
N GLN A 171 -1.39 2.09 13.49
CA GLN A 171 -0.96 1.94 12.11
C GLN A 171 -2.06 2.27 11.09
N LEU A 172 -3.30 1.87 11.38
CA LEU A 172 -4.43 2.21 10.51
C LEU A 172 -4.69 3.72 10.47
N ILE A 173 -4.71 4.39 11.63
CA ILE A 173 -5.03 5.81 11.75
C ILE A 173 -3.86 6.67 11.27
N SER A 174 -2.66 6.41 11.77
CA SER A 174 -1.48 7.27 11.55
C SER A 174 -0.87 7.06 10.17
N THR A 175 -0.74 5.81 9.71
CA THR A 175 -0.15 5.51 8.40
C THR A 175 -1.24 5.28 7.36
N GLY A 176 -2.26 4.48 7.67
CA GLY A 176 -3.27 4.05 6.72
C GLY A 176 -4.07 5.19 6.12
N VAL A 177 -4.70 6.00 6.97
CA VAL A 177 -5.55 7.12 6.53
C VAL A 177 -4.73 8.17 5.79
N VAL A 178 -3.57 8.55 6.33
CA VAL A 178 -2.69 9.56 5.71
C VAL A 178 -2.21 9.12 4.34
N THR A 179 -1.69 7.90 4.23
CA THR A 179 -1.22 7.35 2.94
C THR A 179 -2.35 7.26 1.92
N LEU A 180 -3.56 6.85 2.33
CA LEU A 180 -4.72 6.80 1.45
C LEU A 180 -5.02 8.18 0.85
N PHE A 181 -5.13 9.20 1.69
CA PHE A 181 -5.43 10.56 1.23
C PHE A 181 -4.30 11.13 0.39
N GLN A 182 -3.06 11.01 0.84
CA GLN A 182 -1.89 11.53 0.12
C GLN A 182 -1.73 10.87 -1.25
N SER A 183 -1.76 9.53 -1.32
CA SER A 183 -1.64 8.79 -2.58
C SER A 183 -2.78 9.10 -3.54
N THR A 184 -4.02 9.20 -3.03
CA THR A 184 -5.18 9.56 -3.87
C THR A 184 -5.07 10.98 -4.42
N LEU A 185 -4.70 11.95 -3.58
CA LEU A 185 -4.51 13.34 -3.99
C LEU A 185 -3.35 13.49 -4.98
N THR A 186 -2.25 12.77 -4.76
CA THR A 186 -1.11 12.77 -5.68
C THR A 186 -1.50 12.19 -7.04
N LEU A 187 -2.20 11.04 -7.08
CA LEU A 187 -2.69 10.46 -8.33
C LEU A 187 -3.63 11.39 -9.09
N LEU A 188 -4.62 11.95 -8.39
CA LEU A 188 -5.55 12.90 -9.00
C LEU A 188 -4.80 14.16 -9.48
N GLY A 189 -3.88 14.67 -8.69
CA GLY A 189 -3.08 15.84 -9.03
C GLY A 189 -2.22 15.60 -10.26
N VAL A 190 -1.52 14.47 -10.35
CA VAL A 190 -0.71 14.10 -11.53
C VAL A 190 -1.60 14.02 -12.77
N VAL A 191 -2.73 13.29 -12.72
CA VAL A 191 -3.65 13.16 -13.86
C VAL A 191 -4.18 14.51 -14.30
N ILE A 192 -4.61 15.35 -13.36
CA ILE A 192 -5.11 16.69 -13.66
C ILE A 192 -4.02 17.54 -14.32
N ILE A 193 -2.82 17.59 -13.78
CA ILE A 193 -1.72 18.41 -14.31
C ILE A 193 -1.31 17.92 -15.70
N MET A 194 -1.19 16.60 -15.92
CA MET A 194 -0.84 16.06 -17.24
C MET A 194 -1.88 16.44 -18.30
N LEU A 195 -3.18 16.41 -17.97
CA LEU A 195 -4.26 16.84 -18.86
C LEU A 195 -4.22 18.35 -19.17
N PHE A 196 -3.79 19.16 -18.21
CA PHE A 196 -3.63 20.61 -18.43
C PHE A 196 -2.39 20.96 -19.26
N LEU A 197 -1.32 20.17 -19.17
CA LEU A 197 -0.09 20.40 -19.92
C LEU A 197 -0.25 20.04 -21.40
N ASP A 198 -0.68 18.82 -21.70
CA ASP A 198 -0.91 18.31 -23.06
C ASP A 198 -1.88 17.12 -23.03
N VAL A 199 -3.09 17.31 -23.55
CA VAL A 199 -4.13 16.27 -23.57
C VAL A 199 -3.74 15.10 -24.47
N GLY A 200 -3.10 15.36 -25.62
CA GLY A 200 -2.68 14.33 -26.57
C GLY A 200 -1.66 13.39 -25.96
N LEU A 201 -0.60 13.96 -25.38
CA LEU A 201 0.46 13.22 -24.72
C LEU A 201 -0.07 12.49 -23.47
N ALA A 202 -0.97 13.13 -22.70
CA ALA A 202 -1.60 12.52 -21.53
C ALA A 202 -2.39 11.26 -21.91
N LEU A 203 -3.21 11.29 -22.96
CA LEU A 203 -4.00 10.13 -23.40
C LEU A 203 -3.10 8.95 -23.82
N VAL A 204 -1.99 9.24 -24.50
CA VAL A 204 -1.02 8.21 -24.92
C VAL A 204 -0.37 7.57 -23.69
N VAL A 205 0.01 8.37 -22.68
CA VAL A 205 0.57 7.86 -21.42
C VAL A 205 -0.47 7.06 -20.64
N PHE A 206 -1.71 7.53 -20.60
CA PHE A 206 -2.79 6.82 -19.88
C PHE A 206 -3.10 5.43 -20.45
N LEU A 207 -2.72 5.15 -21.70
CA LEU A 207 -2.81 3.81 -22.27
C LEU A 207 -1.90 2.79 -21.55
N THR A 208 -0.85 3.24 -20.86
CA THR A 208 0.00 2.38 -20.05
C THR A 208 -0.65 1.97 -18.71
N PHE A 209 -1.62 2.75 -18.20
CA PHE A 209 -2.24 2.51 -16.91
C PHE A 209 -3.10 1.24 -16.83
N PRO A 210 -3.96 0.92 -17.82
CA PRO A 210 -4.66 -0.36 -17.83
C PRO A 210 -3.71 -1.57 -17.79
N LEU A 211 -2.58 -1.47 -18.49
CA LEU A 211 -1.57 -2.54 -18.52
C LEU A 211 -0.94 -2.74 -17.13
N LEU A 212 -0.61 -1.64 -16.44
CA LEU A 212 -0.15 -1.67 -15.07
C LEU A 212 -1.21 -2.24 -14.11
N ALA A 213 -2.46 -1.82 -14.26
CA ALA A 213 -3.57 -2.33 -13.43
C ALA A 213 -3.75 -3.85 -13.59
N ILE A 214 -3.72 -4.35 -14.83
CA ILE A 214 -3.81 -5.78 -15.13
C ILE A 214 -2.62 -6.53 -14.50
N ALA A 215 -1.39 -6.05 -14.69
CA ALA A 215 -0.19 -6.65 -14.09
C ALA A 215 -0.29 -6.71 -12.55
N SER A 216 -0.75 -5.63 -11.92
CA SER A 216 -0.93 -5.54 -10.47
C SER A 216 -2.02 -6.48 -9.95
N ILE A 217 -3.14 -6.62 -10.65
CA ILE A 217 -4.23 -7.53 -10.29
C ILE A 217 -3.76 -8.99 -10.40
N VAL A 218 -3.10 -9.35 -11.50
CA VAL A 218 -2.56 -10.70 -11.71
C VAL A 218 -1.54 -11.04 -10.62
N PHE A 219 -0.59 -10.14 -10.37
CA PHE A 219 0.37 -10.31 -9.27
C PHE A 219 -0.32 -10.54 -7.94
N ARG A 220 -1.30 -9.71 -7.58
CA ARG A 220 -2.03 -9.81 -6.30
C ARG A 220 -2.72 -11.15 -6.11
N ILE A 221 -3.37 -11.69 -7.16
CA ILE A 221 -4.06 -12.99 -7.11
C ILE A 221 -3.05 -14.10 -6.84
N VAL A 222 -1.94 -14.12 -7.58
CA VAL A 222 -0.91 -15.17 -7.47
C VAL A 222 -0.14 -15.04 -6.15
N ALA A 223 0.24 -13.82 -5.76
CA ALA A 223 0.99 -13.54 -4.54
C ALA A 223 0.21 -13.90 -3.28
N THR A 224 -1.10 -13.65 -3.24
CA THR A 224 -1.96 -13.99 -2.08
C THR A 224 -1.87 -15.47 -1.74
N SER A 225 -1.89 -16.35 -2.74
CA SER A 225 -1.75 -17.81 -2.56
C SER A 225 -0.36 -18.18 -2.05
N ALA A 226 0.69 -17.61 -2.63
CA ALA A 226 2.07 -17.89 -2.24
C ALA A 226 2.35 -17.43 -0.78
N TYR A 227 1.91 -16.22 -0.42
CA TYR A 227 2.07 -15.71 0.94
C TYR A 227 1.27 -16.51 1.98
N ARG A 228 0.11 -17.07 1.62
CA ARG A 228 -0.64 -17.95 2.50
C ARG A 228 0.17 -19.22 2.81
N ILE A 229 0.70 -19.89 1.78
CA ILE A 229 1.52 -21.09 1.94
C ILE A 229 2.75 -20.80 2.80
N THR A 230 3.41 -19.66 2.59
CA THR A 230 4.56 -19.23 3.41
C THR A 230 4.19 -19.11 4.89
N ARG A 231 3.01 -18.53 5.21
CA ARG A 231 2.52 -18.43 6.60
C ARG A 231 2.19 -19.78 7.21
N GLU A 232 1.63 -20.71 6.43
CA GLU A 232 1.37 -22.09 6.88
C GLU A 232 2.70 -22.79 7.21
N ARG A 233 3.72 -22.68 6.35
CA ARG A 233 5.03 -23.30 6.57
C ARG A 233 5.81 -22.73 7.75
N ILE A 234 5.77 -21.42 7.96
CA ILE A 234 6.41 -20.84 9.15
C ILE A 234 5.66 -21.19 10.44
N ALA A 235 4.34 -21.38 10.38
CA ALA A 235 3.55 -21.87 11.50
C ALA A 235 3.94 -23.32 11.88
N ASP A 236 4.15 -24.21 10.87
CA ASP A 236 4.63 -25.59 11.09
C ASP A 236 5.99 -25.58 11.79
N VAL A 237 6.93 -24.74 11.34
CA VAL A 237 8.27 -24.58 11.96
C VAL A 237 8.13 -24.09 13.41
N THR A 238 7.29 -23.09 13.64
CA THR A 238 7.09 -22.52 14.98
C THR A 238 6.44 -23.50 15.95
N ALA A 239 5.43 -24.24 15.48
CA ALA A 239 4.75 -25.27 16.29
C ALA A 239 5.72 -26.39 16.67
N TYR A 240 6.53 -26.87 15.72
CA TYR A 240 7.52 -27.91 15.99
C TYR A 240 8.64 -27.44 16.95
N LEU A 241 9.08 -26.18 16.78
CA LEU A 241 10.05 -25.56 17.70
C LEU A 241 9.49 -25.51 19.13
N GLN A 242 8.24 -25.05 19.28
CA GLN A 242 7.56 -24.99 20.57
C GLN A 242 7.41 -26.37 21.20
N GLU A 243 7.00 -27.37 20.43
CA GLU A 243 6.89 -28.76 20.89
C GLU A 243 8.25 -29.30 21.36
N SER A 244 9.30 -29.17 20.53
CA SER A 244 10.64 -29.65 20.81
C SER A 244 11.27 -29.00 22.03
N LEU A 245 11.10 -27.68 22.19
CA LEU A 245 11.62 -26.95 23.36
C LEU A 245 10.84 -27.24 24.63
N SER A 246 9.51 -27.38 24.54
CA SER A 246 8.70 -27.78 25.69
C SER A 246 8.99 -29.22 26.16
N GLY A 247 9.27 -30.11 25.21
CA GLY A 247 9.65 -31.50 25.43
C GLY A 247 11.14 -31.78 25.55
N ILE A 248 12.01 -30.75 25.63
CA ILE A 248 13.47 -30.90 25.54
C ILE A 248 14.05 -31.92 26.53
N ARG A 249 13.44 -32.02 27.72
CA ARG A 249 13.86 -33.00 28.74
C ARG A 249 13.64 -34.44 28.24
N VAL A 250 12.52 -34.71 27.54
CA VAL A 250 12.22 -36.00 26.94
C VAL A 250 13.18 -36.30 25.81
N VAL A 251 13.37 -35.34 24.91
CA VAL A 251 14.31 -35.47 23.76
C VAL A 251 15.69 -35.87 24.26
N ARG A 252 16.20 -35.18 25.29
CA ARG A 252 17.52 -35.47 25.89
C ARG A 252 17.58 -36.80 26.62
N THR A 253 16.53 -37.16 27.37
CA THR A 253 16.50 -38.43 28.12
C THR A 253 16.55 -39.64 27.17
N PHE A 254 15.92 -39.53 25.99
CA PHE A 254 15.88 -40.61 24.99
C PHE A 254 16.92 -40.43 23.88
N SER A 255 17.86 -39.46 23.97
CA SER A 255 18.92 -39.19 23.00
C SER A 255 18.37 -39.07 21.55
N GLN A 256 17.27 -38.30 21.37
CA GLN A 256 16.62 -38.12 20.09
C GLN A 256 16.97 -36.80 19.39
N GLU A 257 18.05 -36.14 19.79
CA GLU A 257 18.45 -34.81 19.28
C GLU A 257 18.64 -34.82 17.76
N GLU A 258 19.34 -35.81 17.21
CA GLU A 258 19.60 -35.90 15.77
C GLU A 258 18.31 -36.00 14.95
N ARG A 259 17.33 -36.79 15.44
CA ARG A 259 16.02 -36.92 14.80
C ARG A 259 15.26 -35.61 14.80
N HIS A 260 15.31 -34.86 15.92
CA HIS A 260 14.66 -33.55 16.01
C HIS A 260 15.32 -32.53 15.12
N VAL A 261 16.66 -32.52 15.01
CA VAL A 261 17.41 -31.66 14.08
C VAL A 261 17.08 -31.98 12.63
N ALA A 262 17.02 -33.27 12.25
CA ALA A 262 16.67 -33.69 10.91
C ALA A 262 15.25 -33.24 10.54
N ARG A 263 14.27 -33.43 11.45
CA ARG A 263 12.89 -32.98 11.21
C ARG A 263 12.75 -31.47 11.10
N MET A 264 13.48 -30.72 11.93
CA MET A 264 13.55 -29.27 11.82
C MET A 264 14.15 -28.83 10.47
N GLY A 265 15.17 -29.56 9.99
CA GLY A 265 15.77 -29.34 8.67
C GLY A 265 14.75 -29.51 7.54
N GLU A 266 13.93 -30.57 7.57
CA GLU A 266 12.85 -30.79 6.59
C GLU A 266 11.82 -29.65 6.59
N LEU A 267 11.34 -29.26 7.76
CA LEU A 267 10.36 -28.17 7.90
C LEU A 267 10.94 -26.83 7.42
N ASN A 268 12.19 -26.54 7.74
CA ASN A 268 12.90 -25.36 7.25
C ASN A 268 13.07 -25.37 5.73
N GLU A 269 13.37 -26.54 5.14
CA GLU A 269 13.48 -26.64 3.68
C GLU A 269 12.13 -26.37 2.99
N LEU A 270 11.02 -26.90 3.52
CA LEU A 270 9.67 -26.61 3.01
C LEU A 270 9.33 -25.10 3.14
N ASN A 271 9.70 -24.49 4.27
CA ASN A 271 9.54 -23.06 4.47
C ASN A 271 10.41 -22.25 3.49
N ARG A 272 11.67 -22.66 3.27
CA ARG A 272 12.55 -22.03 2.29
C ARG A 272 11.97 -22.09 0.88
N GLN A 273 11.44 -23.25 0.45
CA GLN A 273 10.82 -23.42 -0.86
C GLN A 273 9.57 -22.52 -1.01
N ALA A 274 8.73 -22.41 0.02
CA ALA A 274 7.60 -21.52 0.02
C ALA A 274 8.01 -20.06 -0.10
N ASN A 275 9.02 -19.63 0.67
CA ASN A 275 9.58 -18.28 0.60
C ASN A 275 10.20 -17.99 -0.78
N MET A 276 10.93 -18.96 -1.38
CA MET A 276 11.50 -18.78 -2.71
C MET A 276 10.44 -18.51 -3.78
N LYS A 277 9.23 -19.09 -3.66
CA LYS A 277 8.12 -18.75 -4.58
C LYS A 277 7.71 -17.29 -4.45
N THR A 278 7.66 -16.74 -3.24
CA THR A 278 7.36 -15.30 -3.04
C THR A 278 8.49 -14.41 -3.56
N VAL A 279 9.74 -14.84 -3.42
CA VAL A 279 10.91 -14.14 -3.98
C VAL A 279 10.83 -14.09 -5.51
N TYR A 280 10.54 -15.22 -6.18
CA TYR A 280 10.37 -15.24 -7.63
C TYR A 280 9.24 -14.34 -8.13
N LEU A 281 8.11 -14.32 -7.41
CA LEU A 281 6.99 -13.44 -7.75
C LEU A 281 7.37 -11.98 -7.63
N ASN A 282 8.02 -11.60 -6.53
CA ASN A 282 8.49 -10.23 -6.32
C ASN A 282 9.55 -9.82 -7.35
N ALA A 283 10.53 -10.71 -7.61
CA ALA A 283 11.58 -10.49 -8.60
C ALA A 283 11.04 -10.38 -10.03
N SER A 284 9.88 -10.93 -10.32
CA SER A 284 9.23 -10.78 -11.62
C SER A 284 8.37 -9.52 -11.70
N TYR A 285 7.63 -9.21 -10.63
CA TYR A 285 6.66 -8.10 -10.63
C TYR A 285 7.33 -6.73 -10.60
N PHE A 286 8.25 -6.47 -9.64
CA PHE A 286 8.84 -5.15 -9.50
C PHE A 286 9.62 -4.70 -10.73
N PRO A 287 10.51 -5.52 -11.33
CA PRO A 287 11.15 -5.14 -12.57
C PRO A 287 10.19 -5.00 -13.77
N ALA A 288 9.08 -5.76 -13.79
CA ALA A 288 8.07 -5.59 -14.83
C ALA A 288 7.36 -4.25 -14.73
N VAL A 289 7.07 -3.76 -13.52
CA VAL A 289 6.53 -2.41 -13.29
C VAL A 289 7.55 -1.34 -13.71
N GLU A 290 8.84 -1.51 -13.40
CA GLU A 290 9.90 -0.60 -13.85
C GLU A 290 10.03 -0.59 -15.38
N LEU A 291 9.93 -1.76 -16.02
CA LEU A 291 9.91 -1.86 -17.48
C LEU A 291 8.71 -1.11 -18.09
N LEU A 292 7.51 -1.23 -17.49
CA LEU A 292 6.34 -0.49 -17.93
C LEU A 292 6.54 1.03 -17.80
N SER A 293 7.18 1.47 -16.73
CA SER A 293 7.57 2.88 -16.55
C SER A 293 8.58 3.33 -17.61
N ALA A 294 9.57 2.50 -17.92
CA ALA A 294 10.53 2.77 -18.99
C ALA A 294 9.87 2.84 -20.37
N ILE A 295 8.91 1.94 -20.67
CA ILE A 295 8.11 1.97 -21.89
C ILE A 295 7.29 3.26 -21.94
N GLY A 296 6.63 3.65 -20.85
CA GLY A 296 5.90 4.91 -20.76
C GLY A 296 6.82 6.12 -21.04
N THR A 297 8.00 6.13 -20.45
CA THR A 297 9.02 7.17 -20.71
C THR A 297 9.44 7.19 -22.18
N ALA A 298 9.70 6.02 -22.78
CA ALA A 298 10.06 5.93 -24.21
C ALA A 298 8.93 6.46 -25.11
N VAL A 299 7.69 6.16 -24.78
CA VAL A 299 6.51 6.66 -25.49
C VAL A 299 6.40 8.18 -25.37
N ILE A 300 6.58 8.75 -24.16
CA ILE A 300 6.61 10.20 -23.95
C ILE A 300 7.71 10.86 -24.80
N LEU A 301 8.92 10.31 -24.77
CA LEU A 301 10.04 10.85 -25.54
C LEU A 301 9.81 10.74 -27.05
N LEU A 302 9.20 9.66 -27.53
CA LEU A 302 8.92 9.47 -28.95
C LEU A 302 7.84 10.44 -29.42
N PHE A 303 6.66 10.43 -28.81
CA PHE A 303 5.54 11.27 -29.24
C PHE A 303 5.80 12.75 -28.98
N GLY A 304 6.21 13.10 -27.75
CA GLY A 304 6.52 14.48 -27.41
C GLY A 304 7.75 15.01 -28.17
N GLY A 305 8.73 14.13 -28.43
CA GLY A 305 9.89 14.46 -29.26
C GLY A 305 9.51 14.74 -30.73
N TYR A 306 8.63 13.94 -31.33
CA TYR A 306 8.12 14.21 -32.67
C TYR A 306 7.37 15.54 -32.75
N GLN A 307 6.47 15.82 -31.77
CA GLN A 307 5.79 17.11 -31.70
C GLN A 307 6.78 18.26 -31.58
N ALA A 308 7.82 18.12 -30.75
CA ALA A 308 8.85 19.14 -30.57
C ALA A 308 9.68 19.38 -31.87
N LEU A 309 9.92 18.33 -32.69
CA LEU A 309 10.66 18.46 -33.95
C LEU A 309 9.88 19.20 -35.04
N GLU A 310 8.55 19.15 -35.01
CA GLU A 310 7.66 19.87 -35.94
C GLU A 310 7.57 21.37 -35.60
N LEU A 311 7.92 21.76 -34.38
CA LEU A 311 7.88 23.13 -33.88
C LEU A 311 9.25 23.81 -34.05
N THR A 312 9.26 25.14 -34.05
CA THR A 312 10.48 25.97 -34.15
C THR A 312 10.46 27.09 -33.11
N GLY A 313 11.63 27.59 -32.76
CA GLY A 313 11.76 28.70 -31.77
C GLY A 313 11.27 28.34 -30.40
N ASP A 314 10.61 29.29 -29.74
CA ASP A 314 10.15 29.17 -28.35
C ASP A 314 9.08 28.09 -28.16
N ALA A 315 8.21 27.86 -29.16
CA ALA A 315 7.22 26.78 -29.09
C ALA A 315 7.87 25.40 -29.01
N ARG A 316 9.01 25.19 -29.68
CA ARG A 316 9.80 23.97 -29.54
C ARG A 316 10.40 23.83 -28.14
N ALA A 317 10.93 24.92 -27.60
CA ALA A 317 11.50 24.95 -26.25
C ALA A 317 10.43 24.60 -25.17
N GLU A 318 9.23 25.17 -25.31
CA GLU A 318 8.09 24.87 -24.45
C GLU A 318 7.69 23.39 -24.52
N GLN A 319 7.59 22.81 -25.74
CA GLN A 319 7.25 21.41 -25.91
C GLN A 319 8.32 20.47 -25.29
N ILE A 320 9.60 20.81 -25.41
CA ILE A 320 10.67 20.07 -24.74
C ILE A 320 10.47 20.11 -23.20
N GLY A 321 10.11 21.26 -22.65
CA GLY A 321 9.78 21.42 -21.24
C GLY A 321 8.61 20.56 -20.80
N VAL A 322 7.54 20.49 -21.61
CA VAL A 322 6.38 19.61 -21.37
C VAL A 322 6.81 18.15 -21.33
N VAL A 323 7.63 17.70 -22.29
CA VAL A 323 8.14 16.30 -22.31
C VAL A 323 8.92 15.97 -21.03
N VAL A 324 9.79 16.87 -20.56
CA VAL A 324 10.56 16.67 -19.32
C VAL A 324 9.62 16.62 -18.10
N ALA A 325 8.64 17.50 -18.03
CA ALA A 325 7.63 17.47 -16.97
C ALA A 325 6.83 16.16 -16.97
N PHE A 326 6.42 15.66 -18.13
CA PHE A 326 5.71 14.39 -18.28
C PHE A 326 6.52 13.19 -17.78
N VAL A 327 7.82 13.12 -18.09
CA VAL A 327 8.70 12.07 -17.56
C VAL A 327 8.74 12.12 -16.03
N GLY A 328 8.83 13.31 -15.44
CA GLY A 328 8.79 13.48 -13.99
C GLY A 328 7.45 13.09 -13.38
N TYR A 329 6.33 13.45 -14.02
CA TYR A 329 5.00 13.06 -13.55
C TYR A 329 4.72 11.58 -13.70
N LEU A 330 5.23 10.93 -14.74
CA LEU A 330 5.12 9.47 -14.89
C LEU A 330 5.78 8.76 -13.71
N ALA A 331 6.99 9.17 -13.31
CA ALA A 331 7.66 8.61 -12.13
C ALA A 331 6.84 8.82 -10.84
N THR A 332 6.32 10.05 -10.65
CA THR A 332 5.48 10.39 -9.48
C THR A 332 4.15 9.64 -9.45
N PHE A 333 3.66 9.12 -10.59
CA PHE A 333 2.41 8.37 -10.68
C PHE A 333 2.52 6.93 -10.17
N PHE A 334 3.67 6.28 -10.36
CA PHE A 334 3.83 4.86 -9.99
C PHE A 334 3.93 4.62 -8.49
N ASP A 335 4.56 5.53 -7.73
CA ASP A 335 4.76 5.39 -6.29
C ASP A 335 3.45 5.26 -5.49
N PRO A 336 2.43 6.13 -5.67
CA PRO A 336 1.15 6.02 -4.97
C PRO A 336 0.42 4.70 -5.21
N ILE A 337 0.53 4.12 -6.41
CA ILE A 337 -0.12 2.84 -6.73
C ILE A 337 0.47 1.70 -5.89
N GLN A 338 1.79 1.68 -5.72
CA GLN A 338 2.47 0.70 -4.86
C GLN A 338 2.08 0.90 -3.39
N GLN A 339 2.04 2.14 -2.92
CA GLN A 339 1.64 2.48 -1.55
C GLN A 339 0.19 2.05 -1.26
N LEU A 340 -0.75 2.34 -2.16
CA LEU A 340 -2.15 1.92 -2.02
C LEU A 340 -2.31 0.39 -1.99
N SER A 341 -1.47 -0.34 -2.72
CA SER A 341 -1.50 -1.81 -2.71
C SER A 341 -1.08 -2.37 -1.35
N GLN A 342 -0.08 -1.76 -0.70
CA GLN A 342 0.38 -2.16 0.64
C GLN A 342 -0.64 -1.80 1.73
N LEU A 343 -1.37 -0.71 1.53
CA LEU A 343 -2.34 -0.19 2.48
C LEU A 343 -3.49 -1.16 2.78
N TYR A 344 -3.83 -2.04 1.84
CA TYR A 344 -4.87 -3.04 2.03
C TYR A 344 -4.60 -3.98 3.21
N THR A 345 -3.34 -4.38 3.41
CA THR A 345 -2.94 -5.24 4.54
C THR A 345 -3.10 -4.49 5.87
N THR A 346 -2.65 -3.23 5.93
CA THR A 346 -2.80 -2.37 7.11
C THR A 346 -4.29 -2.16 7.45
N TYR A 347 -5.12 -1.93 6.44
CA TYR A 347 -6.56 -1.80 6.61
C TYR A 347 -7.19 -3.08 7.19
N GLN A 348 -6.86 -4.26 6.66
CA GLN A 348 -7.39 -5.53 7.19
C GLN A 348 -6.97 -5.79 8.64
N GLN A 349 -5.71 -5.53 8.97
CA GLN A 349 -5.20 -5.69 10.33
C GLN A 349 -5.89 -4.73 11.31
N GLY A 350 -5.99 -3.44 10.94
CA GLY A 350 -6.66 -2.45 11.75
C GLY A 350 -8.16 -2.72 11.95
N MET A 351 -8.86 -3.17 10.91
CA MET A 351 -10.28 -3.54 11.04
C MET A 351 -10.49 -4.77 11.92
N ALA A 352 -9.62 -5.79 11.82
CA ALA A 352 -9.68 -6.97 12.69
C ALA A 352 -9.39 -6.60 14.16
N ALA A 353 -8.44 -5.69 14.40
CA ALA A 353 -8.16 -5.15 15.73
C ALA A 353 -9.35 -4.34 16.27
N LEU A 354 -9.95 -3.52 15.42
CA LEU A 354 -11.15 -2.74 15.76
C LEU A 354 -12.30 -3.66 16.19
N ASP A 355 -12.54 -4.76 15.47
CA ASP A 355 -13.57 -5.73 15.79
C ASP A 355 -13.38 -6.33 17.19
N LYS A 356 -12.16 -6.76 17.51
CA LYS A 356 -11.83 -7.33 18.83
C LYS A 356 -11.98 -6.31 19.98
N ILE A 357 -11.62 -5.04 19.73
CA ILE A 357 -11.75 -3.98 20.74
C ILE A 357 -13.23 -3.65 20.94
N PHE A 358 -14.02 -3.62 19.88
CA PHE A 358 -15.47 -3.43 19.97
C PHE A 358 -16.13 -4.54 20.76
N ASP A 359 -15.83 -5.81 20.44
CA ASP A 359 -16.36 -6.97 21.16
C ASP A 359 -16.03 -6.91 22.65
N LEU A 360 -14.87 -6.35 23.02
CA LEU A 360 -14.48 -6.17 24.41
C LEU A 360 -15.28 -5.05 25.11
N LEU A 361 -15.52 -3.94 24.42
CA LEU A 361 -16.21 -2.77 24.99
C LEU A 361 -17.74 -2.93 25.01
N ASP A 362 -18.29 -3.83 24.20
CA ASP A 362 -19.74 -4.13 24.15
C ASP A 362 -20.14 -5.26 25.12
N THR A 363 -19.16 -5.89 25.81
CA THR A 363 -19.42 -6.95 26.82
C THR A 363 -19.75 -6.34 28.16
#